data_e776000c3902b6f3f68c15777751b4a9
#
_entry.id   e776000c3902b6f3f68c15777751b4a9
#
_cell.length_a   1.000
_cell.length_b   1.000
_cell.length_c   1.000
_cell.angle_alpha   90.00
_cell.angle_beta   90.00
_cell.angle_gamma   90.00
#
_symmetry.space_group_name_H-M   'P 1'
#
loop_
_entity.id
_entity.type
_entity.pdbx_description
1 polymer ?
#
loop_
_entity_poly.entity_id
_entity_poly.type
_entity_poly.pdbx_seq_one_letter_code
_entity_poly.pdbx_strand_id
1 'polypeptide(L)'
;YDNCGLKIKKEGFGEMDIILGVGTLVLVLIIMTLFLNFAPYGKQGLQALSGAACATFLPQAFLSYAIGGVFHVKFFQEIGDLAGSLSGIAVGILTCLKLEVSPVFAVIVGLVLHDSKLLPAFIAAYVVAFGIKFVEKKVPEGLDLIVVILLAPAVTFGLANLISPGVIAVLKQIGSAITSVGDNNPYALAVILGLVIPVTGMTPLSSMVLTSLLGLTGIPMAIGALTCTGASFVNGILFSKLKIGNKGNAFAVFVEPLTQIDLIAKYPLQLFGTNAIIGVVNACIVTYSGLVIDIKGMATPIAGAIVLYGFNDAVRSTITIIAVAIASVILAYVISAIINKFNLMNVGFKLPRRKNQVKESV
;
A
#
# COMPACT_ATOMS: atom_id res chain seq x y z
N TYR A 1 44.89 -2.43 -19.73
CA TYR A 1 45.57 -3.58 -19.12
C TYR A 1 45.32 -3.50 -17.62
N ASP A 2 44.51 -4.34 -17.19
CA ASP A 2 44.32 -5.08 -15.97
C ASP A 2 42.86 -5.18 -15.60
N ASN A 3 42.37 -6.39 -15.81
CA ASN A 3 41.10 -6.90 -15.33
C ASN A 3 41.09 -6.84 -13.80
N CYS A 4 40.48 -5.81 -13.22
CA CYS A 4 40.02 -5.83 -11.83
C CYS A 4 38.63 -6.42 -11.80
N GLY A 5 38.56 -7.75 -11.91
CA GLY A 5 37.34 -8.51 -11.67
C GLY A 5 36.90 -8.37 -10.22
N LEU A 6 36.02 -7.43 -9.93
CA LEU A 6 35.19 -7.45 -8.72
C LEU A 6 34.35 -8.73 -8.77
N LYS A 7 34.86 -9.82 -8.25
CA LYS A 7 34.07 -10.98 -7.82
C LYS A 7 33.17 -10.48 -6.69
N ILE A 8 31.97 -10.02 -7.04
CA ILE A 8 30.87 -9.92 -6.08
C ILE A 8 30.62 -11.36 -5.64
N LYS A 9 31.09 -11.67 -4.42
CA LYS A 9 30.78 -12.92 -3.73
C LYS A 9 29.27 -12.99 -3.66
N LYS A 10 28.63 -13.81 -4.48
CA LYS A 10 27.23 -14.24 -4.28
C LYS A 10 27.26 -15.07 -2.99
N GLU A 11 27.10 -14.41 -1.85
CA GLU A 11 26.67 -15.09 -0.64
C GLU A 11 25.24 -15.53 -0.94
N GLY A 12 25.07 -16.79 -1.29
CA GLY A 12 23.77 -17.39 -1.50
C GLY A 12 22.98 -17.24 -0.19
N PHE A 13 21.93 -16.44 -0.20
CA PHE A 13 20.95 -16.46 0.87
C PHE A 13 20.43 -17.89 1.00
N GLY A 14 20.61 -18.50 2.17
CA GLY A 14 20.19 -19.87 2.43
C GLY A 14 18.66 -19.98 2.45
N GLU A 15 18.14 -21.20 2.33
CA GLU A 15 16.70 -21.48 2.48
C GLU A 15 16.11 -20.83 3.75
N MET A 16 16.92 -20.70 4.80
CA MET A 16 16.56 -20.05 6.07
C MET A 16 16.23 -18.56 5.90
N ASP A 17 16.96 -17.84 5.05
CA ASP A 17 16.73 -16.40 4.82
C ASP A 17 15.41 -16.17 4.06
N ILE A 18 15.05 -17.06 3.14
CA ILE A 18 13.78 -17.02 2.43
C ILE A 18 12.63 -17.29 3.39
N ILE A 19 12.74 -18.32 4.23
CA ILE A 19 11.70 -18.63 5.25
C ILE A 19 11.56 -17.46 6.23
N LEU A 20 12.68 -16.86 6.65
CA LEU A 20 12.67 -15.72 7.58
C LEU A 20 12.00 -14.50 6.94
N GLY A 21 12.29 -14.19 5.67
CA GLY A 21 11.70 -13.06 4.97
C GLY A 21 10.20 -13.21 4.72
N VAL A 22 9.76 -14.38 4.24
CA VAL A 22 8.31 -14.67 4.06
C VAL A 22 7.61 -14.69 5.41
N GLY A 23 8.23 -15.31 6.43
CA GLY A 23 7.70 -15.31 7.80
C GLY A 23 7.56 -13.91 8.38
N THR A 24 8.53 -13.03 8.13
CA THR A 24 8.48 -11.63 8.56
C THR A 24 7.38 -10.85 7.84
N LEU A 25 7.17 -11.09 6.54
CA LEU A 25 6.05 -10.48 5.80
C LEU A 25 4.69 -10.88 6.40
N VAL A 26 4.50 -12.18 6.64
CA VAL A 26 3.27 -12.69 7.27
C VAL A 26 3.10 -12.11 8.68
N LEU A 27 4.17 -12.00 9.46
CA LEU A 27 4.14 -11.37 10.78
C LEU A 27 3.70 -9.90 10.71
N VAL A 28 4.24 -9.12 9.76
CA VAL A 28 3.83 -7.72 9.55
C VAL A 28 2.34 -7.63 9.20
N LEU A 29 1.83 -8.50 8.32
CA LEU A 29 0.42 -8.54 7.99
C LEU A 29 -0.46 -8.89 9.19
N ILE A 30 -0.02 -9.82 10.03
CA ILE A 30 -0.70 -10.17 11.29
C ILE A 30 -0.71 -8.96 12.24
N ILE A 31 0.44 -8.30 12.45
CA ILE A 31 0.54 -7.12 13.31
C ILE A 31 -0.41 -6.02 12.82
N MET A 32 -0.46 -5.75 11.52
CA MET A 32 -1.35 -4.75 10.94
C MET A 32 -2.83 -5.11 11.13
N THR A 33 -3.16 -6.39 10.99
CA THR A 33 -4.52 -6.88 11.24
C THR A 33 -4.91 -6.76 12.72
N LEU A 34 -4.00 -7.08 13.63
CA LEU A 34 -4.19 -6.89 15.06
C LEU A 34 -4.33 -5.40 15.41
N PHE A 35 -3.49 -4.55 14.84
CA PHE A 35 -3.59 -3.10 15.00
C PHE A 35 -4.95 -2.58 14.55
N LEU A 36 -5.43 -3.00 13.36
CA LEU A 36 -6.74 -2.62 12.83
C LEU A 36 -7.89 -2.93 13.79
N ASN A 37 -7.83 -4.10 14.44
CA ASN A 37 -8.95 -4.62 15.23
C ASN A 37 -8.88 -4.27 16.73
N PHE A 38 -7.68 -4.11 17.28
CA PHE A 38 -7.50 -3.99 18.73
C PHE A 38 -6.92 -2.65 19.17
N ALA A 39 -6.17 -1.93 18.31
CA ALA A 39 -5.60 -0.64 18.71
C ALA A 39 -6.69 0.44 18.87
N PRO A 40 -6.55 1.37 19.83
CA PRO A 40 -7.43 2.52 19.92
C PRO A 40 -7.37 3.34 18.65
N TYR A 41 -8.51 3.67 18.04
CA TYR A 41 -8.55 4.34 16.72
C TYR A 41 -7.75 3.62 15.60
N GLY A 42 -7.54 2.30 15.70
CA GLY A 42 -6.72 1.54 14.74
C GLY A 42 -7.24 1.65 13.30
N LYS A 43 -8.57 1.58 13.10
CA LYS A 43 -9.19 1.78 11.77
C LYS A 43 -8.89 3.17 11.23
N GLN A 44 -9.08 4.22 12.04
CA GLN A 44 -8.84 5.62 11.67
C GLN A 44 -7.35 5.87 11.37
N GLY A 45 -6.46 5.31 12.18
CA GLY A 45 -5.02 5.38 11.97
C GLY A 45 -4.61 4.77 10.62
N LEU A 46 -5.08 3.56 10.30
CA LEU A 46 -4.78 2.93 9.00
C LEU A 46 -5.44 3.66 7.82
N GLN A 47 -6.62 4.24 8.01
CA GLN A 47 -7.21 5.12 6.98
C GLN A 47 -6.38 6.38 6.76
N ALA A 48 -5.78 6.95 7.81
CA ALA A 48 -4.85 8.08 7.68
C ALA A 48 -3.59 7.70 6.92
N LEU A 49 -2.99 6.54 7.25
CA LEU A 49 -1.82 6.00 6.56
C LEU A 49 -2.09 5.78 5.07
N SER A 50 -3.20 5.14 4.75
CA SER A 50 -3.64 4.92 3.37
C SER A 50 -3.95 6.23 2.64
N GLY A 51 -4.66 7.16 3.29
CA GLY A 51 -4.95 8.47 2.73
C GLY A 51 -3.69 9.28 2.42
N ALA A 52 -2.69 9.24 3.30
CA ALA A 52 -1.40 9.89 3.08
C ALA A 52 -0.65 9.28 1.90
N ALA A 53 -0.64 7.94 1.79
CA ALA A 53 -0.04 7.25 0.65
C ALA A 53 -0.73 7.64 -0.67
N CYS A 54 -2.06 7.68 -0.70
CA CYS A 54 -2.82 8.14 -1.86
C CYS A 54 -2.51 9.61 -2.20
N ALA A 55 -2.49 10.49 -1.21
CA ALA A 55 -2.26 11.92 -1.41
C ALA A 55 -0.84 12.25 -1.92
N THR A 56 0.15 11.39 -1.68
CA THR A 56 1.55 11.63 -2.04
C THR A 56 2.03 10.76 -3.18
N PHE A 57 1.79 9.45 -3.14
CA PHE A 57 2.32 8.52 -4.14
C PHE A 57 1.49 8.50 -5.43
N LEU A 58 0.16 8.75 -5.40
CA LEU A 58 -0.60 8.85 -6.63
C LEU A 58 -0.20 10.09 -7.47
N PRO A 59 -0.12 11.31 -6.92
CA PRO A 59 0.43 12.43 -7.68
C PRO A 59 1.85 12.17 -8.20
N GLN A 60 2.73 11.56 -7.41
CA GLN A 60 4.04 11.17 -7.87
C GLN A 60 3.97 10.17 -9.04
N ALA A 61 3.15 9.14 -8.92
CA ALA A 61 2.98 8.14 -9.97
C ALA A 61 2.44 8.74 -11.27
N PHE A 62 1.39 9.58 -11.18
CA PHE A 62 0.79 10.18 -12.36
C PHE A 62 1.63 11.31 -12.95
N LEU A 63 2.09 12.23 -12.12
CA LEU A 63 2.75 13.44 -12.59
C LEU A 63 4.23 13.19 -12.90
N SER A 64 5.00 12.63 -11.94
CA SER A 64 6.43 12.44 -12.15
C SER A 64 6.70 11.32 -13.14
N TYR A 65 6.16 10.13 -12.89
CA TYR A 65 6.55 8.95 -13.67
C TYR A 65 5.73 8.76 -14.95
N ALA A 66 4.38 8.86 -14.88
CA ALA A 66 3.56 8.63 -16.06
C ALA A 66 3.65 9.80 -17.05
N ILE A 67 3.30 11.03 -16.65
CA ILE A 67 3.29 12.17 -17.56
C ILE A 67 4.71 12.71 -17.75
N GLY A 68 5.38 13.05 -16.68
CA GLY A 68 6.70 13.66 -16.70
C GLY A 68 7.77 12.74 -17.26
N GLY A 69 7.76 11.45 -16.88
CA GLY A 69 8.72 10.45 -17.33
C GLY A 69 8.51 10.05 -18.80
N VAL A 70 7.28 9.69 -19.18
CA VAL A 70 6.96 9.22 -20.54
C VAL A 70 7.08 10.35 -21.58
N PHE A 71 6.61 11.55 -21.26
CA PHE A 71 6.65 12.71 -22.16
C PHE A 71 7.86 13.62 -21.95
N HIS A 72 8.76 13.29 -21.02
CA HIS A 72 9.97 14.06 -20.66
C HIS A 72 9.69 15.52 -20.27
N VAL A 73 8.57 15.78 -19.56
CA VAL A 73 8.17 17.12 -19.11
C VAL A 73 8.62 17.34 -17.68
N LYS A 74 9.76 18.05 -17.48
CA LYS A 74 10.36 18.31 -16.17
C LYS A 74 9.41 18.94 -15.15
N PHE A 75 8.54 19.85 -15.57
CA PHE A 75 7.56 20.50 -14.70
C PHE A 75 6.68 19.49 -13.95
N PHE A 76 6.18 18.47 -14.64
CA PHE A 76 5.38 17.42 -14.02
C PHE A 76 6.21 16.49 -13.15
N GLN A 77 7.48 16.22 -13.54
CA GLN A 77 8.40 15.44 -12.71
C GLN A 77 8.61 16.12 -11.36
N GLU A 78 8.96 17.42 -11.38
CA GLU A 78 9.22 18.20 -10.17
C GLU A 78 8.01 18.25 -9.23
N ILE A 79 6.79 18.48 -9.75
CA ILE A 79 5.56 18.49 -8.93
C ILE A 79 5.30 17.12 -8.32
N GLY A 80 5.40 16.06 -9.12
CA GLY A 80 5.17 14.70 -8.65
C GLY A 80 6.19 14.28 -7.58
N ASP A 81 7.48 14.56 -7.80
CA ASP A 81 8.54 14.25 -6.84
C ASP A 81 8.40 15.03 -5.54
N LEU A 82 8.01 16.31 -5.64
CA LEU A 82 7.68 17.10 -4.46
C LEU A 82 6.53 16.46 -3.67
N ALA A 83 5.43 16.10 -4.32
CA ALA A 83 4.30 15.44 -3.64
C ALA A 83 4.73 14.14 -2.96
N GLY A 84 5.52 13.29 -3.64
CA GLY A 84 6.04 12.03 -3.09
C GLY A 84 6.97 12.22 -1.89
N SER A 85 7.79 13.27 -1.91
CA SER A 85 8.75 13.57 -0.83
C SER A 85 8.08 13.96 0.49
N LEU A 86 6.84 14.50 0.44
CA LEU A 86 6.11 15.01 1.60
C LEU A 86 5.25 13.95 2.31
N SER A 87 5.50 12.67 2.09
CA SER A 87 4.71 11.57 2.68
C SER A 87 4.73 11.56 4.21
N GLY A 88 5.84 11.94 4.84
CA GLY A 88 5.95 12.08 6.31
C GLY A 88 5.04 13.20 6.85
N ILE A 89 5.03 14.35 6.20
CA ILE A 89 4.14 15.47 6.57
C ILE A 89 2.68 15.05 6.41
N ALA A 90 2.33 14.50 5.26
CA ALA A 90 0.96 14.11 4.96
C ALA A 90 0.41 13.09 5.97
N VAL A 91 1.19 12.06 6.31
CA VAL A 91 0.75 11.05 7.28
C VAL A 91 0.68 11.61 8.69
N GLY A 92 1.60 12.49 9.08
CA GLY A 92 1.57 13.17 10.37
C GLY A 92 0.29 13.96 10.58
N ILE A 93 -0.05 14.82 9.62
CA ILE A 93 -1.27 15.64 9.64
C ILE A 93 -2.52 14.75 9.64
N LEU A 94 -2.63 13.83 8.67
CA LEU A 94 -3.84 13.01 8.52
C LEU A 94 -4.07 12.07 9.69
N THR A 95 -2.99 11.54 10.31
CA THR A 95 -3.12 10.70 11.50
C THR A 95 -3.68 11.49 12.67
N CYS A 96 -3.14 12.67 12.95
CA CYS A 96 -3.65 13.54 14.02
C CYS A 96 -5.11 13.94 13.78
N LEU A 97 -5.47 14.37 12.56
CA LEU A 97 -6.84 14.74 12.21
C LEU A 97 -7.82 13.55 12.35
N LYS A 98 -7.44 12.35 11.88
CA LYS A 98 -8.28 11.15 12.00
C LYS A 98 -8.42 10.66 13.44
N LEU A 99 -7.49 11.01 14.32
CA LEU A 99 -7.56 10.78 15.75
C LEU A 99 -8.24 11.94 16.50
N GLU A 100 -8.85 12.90 15.77
CA GLU A 100 -9.62 14.03 16.35
C GLU A 100 -8.74 15.02 17.14
N VAL A 101 -7.48 15.20 16.78
CA VAL A 101 -6.63 16.30 17.25
C VAL A 101 -6.97 17.56 16.49
N SER A 102 -6.90 18.73 17.14
CA SER A 102 -7.19 20.00 16.49
C SER A 102 -6.31 20.25 15.26
N PRO A 103 -6.82 20.90 14.21
CA PRO A 103 -6.08 21.07 12.95
C PRO A 103 -4.74 21.75 13.09
N VAL A 104 -4.63 22.77 13.97
CA VAL A 104 -3.37 23.49 14.20
C VAL A 104 -2.32 22.55 14.78
N PHE A 105 -2.67 21.75 15.77
CA PHE A 105 -1.76 20.79 16.38
C PHE A 105 -1.37 19.66 15.42
N ALA A 106 -2.32 19.22 14.59
CA ALA A 106 -2.05 18.24 13.54
C ALA A 106 -0.98 18.74 12.56
N VAL A 107 -1.05 20.01 12.14
CA VAL A 107 -0.06 20.62 11.26
C VAL A 107 1.30 20.73 11.96
N ILE A 108 1.35 21.13 13.23
CA ILE A 108 2.59 21.20 14.00
C ILE A 108 3.31 19.84 14.03
N VAL A 109 2.57 18.74 14.28
CA VAL A 109 3.12 17.38 14.25
C VAL A 109 3.61 17.00 12.86
N GLY A 110 2.84 17.32 11.82
CA GLY A 110 3.21 16.99 10.44
C GLY A 110 4.50 17.68 9.98
N LEU A 111 4.65 18.98 10.26
CA LEU A 111 5.78 19.75 9.78
C LEU A 111 7.15 19.21 10.22
N VAL A 112 7.25 18.66 11.42
CA VAL A 112 8.52 18.11 11.94
C VAL A 112 8.85 16.72 11.40
N LEU A 113 7.94 16.12 10.62
CA LEU A 113 8.10 14.81 9.98
C LEU A 113 8.52 14.90 8.51
N HIS A 114 8.98 16.06 8.03
CA HIS A 114 9.25 16.30 6.61
C HIS A 114 10.28 15.33 6.01
N ASP A 115 11.33 14.94 6.73
CA ASP A 115 12.34 13.99 6.28
C ASP A 115 12.03 12.53 6.69
N SER A 116 10.92 12.31 7.41
CA SER A 116 10.57 10.98 7.87
C SER A 116 9.89 10.17 6.78
N LYS A 117 10.22 8.88 6.72
CA LYS A 117 9.50 7.94 5.86
C LYS A 117 8.08 7.71 6.39
N LEU A 118 7.18 7.31 5.49
CA LEU A 118 5.74 7.18 5.77
C LEU A 118 5.43 6.38 7.06
N LEU A 119 6.02 5.21 7.25
CA LEU A 119 5.67 4.32 8.37
C LEU A 119 6.25 4.79 9.71
N PRO A 120 7.52 5.18 9.84
CA PRO A 120 8.03 5.81 11.08
C PRO A 120 7.26 7.07 11.46
N ALA A 121 6.94 7.93 10.48
CA ALA A 121 6.15 9.13 10.69
C ALA A 121 4.74 8.82 11.20
N PHE A 122 4.08 7.80 10.63
CA PHE A 122 2.78 7.31 11.09
C PHE A 122 2.82 6.89 12.56
N ILE A 123 3.78 6.04 12.93
CA ILE A 123 3.88 5.52 14.30
C ILE A 123 4.13 6.67 15.29
N ALA A 124 5.04 7.59 14.96
CA ALA A 124 5.32 8.74 15.82
C ALA A 124 4.09 9.63 15.99
N ALA A 125 3.42 10.01 14.89
CA ALA A 125 2.22 10.84 14.93
C ALA A 125 1.06 10.16 15.68
N TYR A 126 0.89 8.85 15.50
CA TYR A 126 -0.15 8.07 16.17
C TYR A 126 0.03 8.09 17.70
N VAL A 127 1.25 7.89 18.19
CA VAL A 127 1.56 7.92 19.62
C VAL A 127 1.38 9.34 20.19
N VAL A 128 1.92 10.35 19.49
CA VAL A 128 1.87 11.74 19.96
C VAL A 128 0.45 12.29 19.98
N ALA A 129 -0.40 11.88 19.05
CA ALA A 129 -1.81 12.30 18.99
C ALA A 129 -2.56 12.03 20.32
N PHE A 130 -2.29 10.91 21.00
CA PHE A 130 -2.89 10.65 22.32
C PHE A 130 -2.37 11.60 23.38
N GLY A 131 -1.09 11.95 23.35
CA GLY A 131 -0.52 12.95 24.24
C GLY A 131 -1.15 14.33 24.04
N ILE A 132 -1.33 14.75 22.78
CA ILE A 132 -1.99 16.02 22.47
C ILE A 132 -3.45 16.01 22.92
N LYS A 133 -4.21 14.96 22.65
CA LYS A 133 -5.60 14.82 23.14
C LYS A 133 -5.69 14.87 24.67
N PHE A 134 -4.69 14.37 25.38
CA PHE A 134 -4.64 14.50 26.84
C PHE A 134 -4.42 15.95 27.25
N VAL A 135 -3.52 16.69 26.57
CA VAL A 135 -3.28 18.12 26.81
C VAL A 135 -4.54 18.94 26.52
N GLU A 136 -5.16 18.75 25.37
CA GLU A 136 -6.42 19.44 24.99
C GLU A 136 -7.55 19.25 26.00
N LYS A 137 -7.59 18.11 26.71
CA LYS A 137 -8.62 17.83 27.73
C LYS A 137 -8.32 18.38 29.12
N LYS A 138 -7.05 18.57 29.47
CA LYS A 138 -6.61 18.85 30.83
C LYS A 138 -6.03 20.25 31.01
N VAL A 139 -5.50 20.84 29.95
CA VAL A 139 -4.86 22.17 29.99
C VAL A 139 -5.87 23.21 29.52
N PRO A 140 -5.99 24.35 30.20
CA PRO A 140 -6.87 25.43 29.78
C PRO A 140 -6.54 25.93 28.37
N GLU A 141 -7.57 26.35 27.64
CA GLU A 141 -7.46 26.93 26.29
C GLU A 141 -6.46 28.09 26.26
N GLY A 142 -5.57 28.10 25.29
CA GLY A 142 -4.45 29.05 25.17
C GLY A 142 -3.15 28.58 25.81
N LEU A 143 -3.18 27.93 26.98
CA LEU A 143 -1.99 27.30 27.56
C LEU A 143 -1.67 25.95 26.89
N ASP A 144 -2.69 25.24 26.43
CA ASP A 144 -2.58 24.01 25.63
C ASP A 144 -1.74 24.24 24.37
N LEU A 145 -1.94 25.38 23.69
CA LEU A 145 -1.16 25.76 22.52
C LEU A 145 0.33 25.88 22.84
N ILE A 146 0.69 26.53 23.96
CA ILE A 146 2.09 26.69 24.37
C ILE A 146 2.72 25.33 24.70
N VAL A 147 2.01 24.50 25.45
CA VAL A 147 2.48 23.16 25.83
C VAL A 147 2.69 22.29 24.56
N VAL A 148 1.75 22.30 23.62
CA VAL A 148 1.85 21.50 22.39
C VAL A 148 2.97 22.01 21.50
N ILE A 149 3.13 23.33 21.30
CA ILE A 149 4.22 23.91 20.48
C ILE A 149 5.59 23.52 21.02
N LEU A 150 5.76 23.48 22.34
CA LEU A 150 7.05 23.17 22.95
C LEU A 150 7.35 21.65 22.95
N LEU A 151 6.37 20.82 23.27
CA LEU A 151 6.61 19.40 23.52
C LEU A 151 6.33 18.51 22.31
N ALA A 152 5.23 18.74 21.56
CA ALA A 152 4.84 17.85 20.51
C ALA A 152 5.87 17.74 19.37
N PRO A 153 6.48 18.83 18.85
CA PRO A 153 7.53 18.74 17.84
C PRO A 153 8.73 17.92 18.31
N ALA A 154 9.23 18.20 19.49
CA ALA A 154 10.41 17.52 20.04
C ALA A 154 10.16 16.03 20.25
N VAL A 155 9.01 15.67 20.85
CA VAL A 155 8.62 14.27 21.06
C VAL A 155 8.37 13.55 19.75
N THR A 156 7.68 14.18 18.80
CA THR A 156 7.39 13.59 17.48
C THR A 156 8.67 13.30 16.71
N PHE A 157 9.56 14.28 16.62
CA PHE A 157 10.84 14.14 15.93
C PHE A 157 11.72 13.09 16.58
N GLY A 158 11.82 13.11 17.92
CA GLY A 158 12.58 12.12 18.68
C GLY A 158 12.06 10.70 18.47
N LEU A 159 10.73 10.49 18.54
CA LEU A 159 10.11 9.19 18.31
C LEU A 159 10.31 8.70 16.87
N ALA A 160 10.11 9.57 15.88
CA ALA A 160 10.30 9.20 14.47
C ALA A 160 11.74 8.73 14.20
N ASN A 161 12.74 9.45 14.71
CA ASN A 161 14.15 9.08 14.57
C ASN A 161 14.51 7.81 15.34
N LEU A 162 13.97 7.61 16.53
CA LEU A 162 14.21 6.41 17.34
C LEU A 162 13.64 5.15 16.67
N ILE A 163 12.45 5.25 16.08
CA ILE A 163 11.72 4.12 15.48
C ILE A 163 12.25 3.81 14.08
N SER A 164 12.69 4.82 13.33
CA SER A 164 13.07 4.72 11.91
C SER A 164 14.08 3.61 11.62
N PRO A 165 15.20 3.44 12.34
CA PRO A 165 16.18 2.41 12.04
C PRO A 165 15.59 0.99 12.14
N GLY A 166 14.79 0.72 13.18
CA GLY A 166 14.15 -0.59 13.38
C GLY A 166 13.15 -0.92 12.26
N VAL A 167 12.29 0.03 11.92
CA VAL A 167 11.32 -0.14 10.83
C VAL A 167 12.02 -0.38 9.50
N ILE A 168 13.04 0.43 9.17
CA ILE A 168 13.79 0.29 7.92
C ILE A 168 14.52 -1.04 7.86
N ALA A 169 15.10 -1.52 8.97
CA ALA A 169 15.79 -2.81 9.03
C ALA A 169 14.84 -3.98 8.71
N VAL A 170 13.66 -4.00 9.33
CA VAL A 170 12.62 -5.02 9.07
C VAL A 170 12.21 -5.01 7.60
N LEU A 171 11.94 -3.82 7.05
CA LEU A 171 11.50 -3.69 5.67
C LEU A 171 12.59 -4.11 4.67
N LYS A 172 13.86 -3.77 4.93
CA LYS A 172 15.00 -4.23 4.12
C LYS A 172 15.13 -5.75 4.14
N GLN A 173 14.94 -6.38 5.30
CA GLN A 173 15.01 -7.83 5.43
C GLN A 173 13.92 -8.53 4.60
N ILE A 174 12.69 -8.03 4.64
CA ILE A 174 11.59 -8.55 3.80
C ILE A 174 11.93 -8.36 2.31
N GLY A 175 12.39 -7.17 1.93
CA GLY A 175 12.76 -6.85 0.54
C GLY A 175 13.87 -7.74 0.01
N SER A 176 14.93 -7.97 0.78
CA SER A 176 16.05 -8.84 0.37
C SER A 176 15.62 -10.30 0.20
N ALA A 177 14.73 -10.80 1.08
CA ALA A 177 14.19 -12.15 0.95
C ALA A 177 13.33 -12.31 -0.31
N ILE A 178 12.48 -11.33 -0.61
CA ILE A 178 11.66 -11.33 -1.84
C ILE A 178 12.56 -11.34 -3.09
N THR A 179 13.60 -10.51 -3.11
CA THR A 179 14.55 -10.44 -4.23
C THR A 179 15.30 -11.77 -4.40
N SER A 180 15.76 -12.37 -3.31
CA SER A 180 16.46 -13.67 -3.32
C SER A 180 15.58 -14.80 -3.91
N VAL A 181 14.29 -14.82 -3.59
CA VAL A 181 13.35 -15.78 -4.23
C VAL A 181 13.28 -15.55 -5.73
N GLY A 182 13.24 -14.29 -6.18
CA GLY A 182 13.16 -13.94 -7.60
C GLY A 182 14.40 -14.36 -8.40
N ASP A 183 15.57 -14.19 -7.84
CA ASP A 183 16.83 -14.58 -8.48
C ASP A 183 16.95 -16.11 -8.67
N ASN A 184 16.38 -16.87 -7.75
CA ASN A 184 16.43 -18.34 -7.80
C ASN A 184 15.28 -18.95 -8.62
N ASN A 185 14.08 -18.41 -8.50
CA ASN A 185 12.89 -18.89 -9.22
C ASN A 185 11.88 -17.75 -9.48
N PRO A 186 11.89 -17.15 -10.69
CA PRO A 186 10.99 -16.04 -11.02
C PRO A 186 9.49 -16.38 -10.87
N TYR A 187 9.11 -17.64 -11.13
CA TYR A 187 7.70 -18.05 -10.97
C TYR A 187 7.30 -18.28 -9.52
N ALA A 188 8.22 -18.74 -8.66
CA ALA A 188 7.96 -18.78 -7.22
C ALA A 188 7.74 -17.35 -6.67
N LEU A 189 8.55 -16.39 -7.11
CA LEU A 189 8.33 -14.98 -6.81
C LEU A 189 6.97 -14.49 -7.32
N ALA A 190 6.59 -14.85 -8.56
CA ALA A 190 5.31 -14.50 -9.15
C ALA A 190 4.14 -14.98 -8.28
N VAL A 191 4.20 -16.21 -7.79
CA VAL A 191 3.16 -16.77 -6.89
C VAL A 191 3.07 -15.95 -5.61
N ILE A 192 4.19 -15.65 -4.94
CA ILE A 192 4.22 -14.89 -3.68
C ILE A 192 3.67 -13.48 -3.89
N LEU A 193 4.19 -12.75 -4.87
CA LEU A 193 3.76 -11.38 -5.12
C LEU A 193 2.32 -11.32 -5.64
N GLY A 194 1.93 -12.26 -6.49
CA GLY A 194 0.57 -12.38 -7.01
C GLY A 194 -0.49 -12.66 -5.93
N LEU A 195 -0.13 -13.44 -4.90
CA LEU A 195 -0.99 -13.66 -3.73
C LEU A 195 -1.12 -12.41 -2.85
N VAL A 196 -0.02 -11.70 -2.62
CA VAL A 196 0.07 -10.67 -1.58
C VAL A 196 -0.30 -9.28 -2.08
N ILE A 197 0.26 -8.85 -3.23
CA ILE A 197 0.16 -7.44 -3.65
C ILE A 197 -1.28 -7.00 -3.96
N PRO A 198 -2.08 -7.72 -4.77
CA PRO A 198 -3.44 -7.29 -5.08
C PRO A 198 -4.36 -7.32 -3.85
N VAL A 199 -4.09 -8.21 -2.89
CA VAL A 199 -4.83 -8.26 -1.61
C VAL A 199 -4.47 -7.05 -0.75
N THR A 200 -3.18 -6.73 -0.60
CA THR A 200 -2.75 -5.56 0.18
C THR A 200 -3.25 -4.25 -0.41
N GLY A 201 -3.40 -4.15 -1.74
CA GLY A 201 -3.99 -3.00 -2.42
C GLY A 201 -5.45 -2.70 -2.05
N MET A 202 -6.16 -3.68 -1.49
CA MET A 202 -7.52 -3.53 -0.96
C MET A 202 -7.58 -3.32 0.55
N THR A 203 -6.45 -3.16 1.20
CA THR A 203 -6.33 -2.96 2.65
C THR A 203 -5.73 -1.59 2.95
N PRO A 204 -5.90 -1.07 4.17
CA PRO A 204 -5.26 0.17 4.58
C PRO A 204 -3.74 0.18 4.47
N LEU A 205 -3.10 -0.99 4.32
CA LEU A 205 -1.65 -1.10 4.14
C LEU A 205 -1.21 -0.54 2.78
N SER A 206 -2.07 -0.58 1.77
CA SER A 206 -1.80 -0.16 0.40
C SER A 206 -0.65 -0.92 -0.30
N SER A 207 -0.89 -1.40 -1.49
CA SER A 207 0.15 -2.06 -2.31
C SER A 207 1.29 -1.12 -2.69
N MET A 208 1.00 0.18 -2.90
CA MET A 208 2.03 1.20 -3.16
C MET A 208 2.96 1.37 -1.97
N VAL A 209 2.40 1.47 -0.75
CA VAL A 209 3.19 1.55 0.48
C VAL A 209 4.06 0.31 0.62
N LEU A 210 3.46 -0.87 0.53
CA LEU A 210 4.18 -2.14 0.66
C LEU A 210 5.34 -2.23 -0.33
N THR A 211 5.10 -2.05 -1.63
CA THR A 211 6.15 -2.18 -2.66
C THR A 211 7.22 -1.10 -2.57
N SER A 212 6.86 0.12 -2.15
CA SER A 212 7.81 1.19 -1.87
C SER A 212 8.72 0.84 -0.68
N LEU A 213 8.13 0.36 0.40
CA LEU A 213 8.86 -0.02 1.62
C LEU A 213 9.78 -1.22 1.38
N LEU A 214 9.31 -2.21 0.62
CA LEU A 214 10.11 -3.37 0.22
C LEU A 214 11.21 -3.03 -0.80
N GLY A 215 11.17 -1.83 -1.35
CA GLY A 215 12.15 -1.36 -2.34
C GLY A 215 12.09 -2.13 -3.66
N LEU A 216 10.94 -2.71 -4.02
CA LEU A 216 10.79 -3.50 -5.24
C LEU A 216 11.06 -2.65 -6.49
N THR A 217 11.87 -3.19 -7.40
CA THR A 217 12.18 -2.65 -8.73
C THR A 217 12.26 -3.81 -9.74
N GLY A 218 12.42 -3.50 -11.01
CA GLY A 218 12.54 -4.52 -12.07
C GLY A 218 11.25 -5.34 -12.27
N ILE A 219 11.43 -6.64 -12.51
CA ILE A 219 10.31 -7.59 -12.70
C ILE A 219 9.39 -7.66 -11.49
N PRO A 220 9.86 -7.72 -10.24
CA PRO A 220 9.01 -7.69 -9.04
C PRO A 220 8.07 -6.49 -9.00
N MET A 221 8.55 -5.32 -9.44
CA MET A 221 7.73 -4.13 -9.45
C MET A 221 6.69 -4.14 -10.59
N ALA A 222 7.08 -4.65 -11.77
CA ALA A 222 6.14 -4.83 -12.89
C ALA A 222 5.02 -5.83 -12.52
N ILE A 223 5.35 -6.92 -11.81
CA ILE A 223 4.35 -7.84 -11.23
C ILE A 223 3.40 -7.06 -10.29
N GLY A 224 3.96 -6.27 -9.38
CA GLY A 224 3.16 -5.45 -8.45
C GLY A 224 2.19 -4.52 -9.17
N ALA A 225 2.67 -3.79 -10.17
CA ALA A 225 1.88 -2.86 -10.97
C ALA A 225 0.72 -3.56 -11.71
N LEU A 226 1.03 -4.60 -12.48
CA LEU A 226 0.03 -5.26 -13.32
C LEU A 226 -0.93 -6.18 -12.55
N THR A 227 -0.52 -6.75 -11.42
CA THR A 227 -1.47 -7.47 -10.55
C THR A 227 -2.47 -6.51 -9.91
N CYS A 228 -2.08 -5.28 -9.57
CA CYS A 228 -3.01 -4.24 -9.12
C CYS A 228 -3.92 -3.77 -10.25
N THR A 229 -3.40 -3.61 -11.48
CA THR A 229 -4.22 -3.31 -12.66
C THR A 229 -5.25 -4.42 -12.90
N GLY A 230 -4.85 -5.68 -12.84
CA GLY A 230 -5.76 -6.82 -12.94
C GLY A 230 -6.81 -6.83 -11.83
N ALA A 231 -6.42 -6.53 -10.59
CA ALA A 231 -7.32 -6.45 -9.44
C ALA A 231 -8.43 -5.41 -9.63
N SER A 232 -8.19 -4.32 -10.34
CA SER A 232 -9.24 -3.35 -10.71
C SER A 232 -10.35 -3.99 -11.51
N PHE A 233 -10.01 -4.76 -12.57
CA PHE A 233 -11.00 -5.48 -13.37
C PHE A 233 -11.73 -6.54 -12.52
N VAL A 234 -11.01 -7.28 -11.70
CA VAL A 234 -11.58 -8.28 -10.78
C VAL A 234 -12.60 -7.64 -9.85
N ASN A 235 -12.22 -6.58 -9.17
CA ASN A 235 -13.07 -5.91 -8.19
C ASN A 235 -14.31 -5.28 -8.83
N GLY A 236 -14.17 -4.60 -9.97
CA GLY A 236 -15.29 -4.02 -10.69
C GLY A 236 -16.32 -5.08 -11.08
N ILE A 237 -15.87 -6.27 -11.54
CA ILE A 237 -16.75 -7.38 -11.91
C ILE A 237 -17.38 -8.00 -10.67
N LEU A 238 -16.62 -8.29 -9.61
CA LEU A 238 -17.14 -8.86 -8.37
C LEU A 238 -18.21 -7.96 -7.75
N PHE A 239 -17.96 -6.65 -7.64
CA PHE A 239 -18.95 -5.70 -7.12
C PHE A 239 -20.25 -5.74 -7.94
N SER A 240 -20.13 -5.75 -9.28
CA SER A 240 -21.28 -5.80 -10.17
C SER A 240 -22.04 -7.12 -10.09
N LYS A 241 -21.34 -8.27 -10.16
CA LYS A 241 -21.95 -9.61 -10.23
C LYS A 241 -22.46 -10.13 -8.90
N LEU A 242 -21.77 -9.78 -7.81
CA LEU A 242 -22.17 -10.16 -6.45
C LEU A 242 -23.08 -9.10 -5.79
N LYS A 243 -23.42 -8.04 -6.53
CA LYS A 243 -24.31 -6.93 -6.07
C LYS A 243 -23.78 -6.28 -4.78
N ILE A 244 -22.48 -6.06 -4.69
CA ILE A 244 -21.84 -5.37 -3.58
C ILE A 244 -21.95 -3.85 -3.81
N GLY A 245 -22.78 -3.18 -3.01
CA GLY A 245 -23.07 -1.75 -3.21
C GLY A 245 -23.88 -1.46 -4.48
N ASN A 246 -23.65 -0.30 -5.07
CA ASN A 246 -24.31 0.16 -6.29
C ASN A 246 -23.32 0.26 -7.47
N LYS A 247 -23.81 0.69 -8.65
CA LYS A 247 -22.95 0.85 -9.85
C LYS A 247 -21.81 1.86 -9.65
N GLY A 248 -22.03 2.91 -8.87
CA GLY A 248 -20.98 3.88 -8.52
C GLY A 248 -19.87 3.25 -7.68
N ASN A 249 -20.24 2.38 -6.71
CA ASN A 249 -19.25 1.66 -5.93
C ASN A 249 -18.41 0.69 -6.79
N ALA A 250 -19.04 0.01 -7.77
CA ALA A 250 -18.32 -0.87 -8.69
C ALA A 250 -17.34 -0.09 -9.59
N PHE A 251 -17.69 1.11 -9.99
CA PHE A 251 -16.76 1.99 -10.73
C PHE A 251 -15.65 2.55 -9.82
N ALA A 252 -16.02 2.99 -8.61
CA ALA A 252 -15.05 3.54 -7.67
C ALA A 252 -14.00 2.50 -7.24
N VAL A 253 -14.41 1.24 -6.98
CA VAL A 253 -13.47 0.16 -6.63
C VAL A 253 -12.56 -0.24 -7.81
N PHE A 254 -13.04 -0.08 -9.05
CA PHE A 254 -12.21 -0.28 -10.24
C PHE A 254 -11.10 0.77 -10.34
N VAL A 255 -11.38 2.03 -10.03
CA VAL A 255 -10.41 3.12 -10.09
C VAL A 255 -9.43 3.03 -8.91
N GLU A 256 -9.96 2.93 -7.68
CA GLU A 256 -9.16 2.90 -6.45
C GLU A 256 -9.89 2.08 -5.36
N PRO A 257 -9.43 0.86 -5.08
CA PRO A 257 -10.09 -0.02 -4.11
C PRO A 257 -10.23 0.58 -2.71
N LEU A 258 -9.27 1.40 -2.28
CA LEU A 258 -9.28 1.98 -0.93
C LEU A 258 -10.46 2.91 -0.68
N THR A 259 -11.08 3.47 -1.73
CA THR A 259 -12.30 4.27 -1.62
C THR A 259 -13.51 3.45 -1.16
N GLN A 260 -13.46 2.13 -1.31
CA GLN A 260 -14.55 1.20 -1.00
C GLN A 260 -14.21 0.23 0.15
N ILE A 261 -13.26 0.61 1.00
CA ILE A 261 -12.74 -0.26 2.06
C ILE A 261 -13.80 -0.80 3.01
N ASP A 262 -14.83 -0.01 3.30
CA ASP A 262 -15.94 -0.42 4.18
C ASP A 262 -16.82 -1.51 3.56
N LEU A 263 -16.96 -1.52 2.23
CA LEU A 263 -17.67 -2.57 1.49
C LEU A 263 -16.78 -3.81 1.34
N ILE A 264 -15.50 -3.61 1.05
CA ILE A 264 -14.51 -4.71 0.95
C ILE A 264 -14.42 -5.47 2.27
N ALA A 265 -14.38 -4.76 3.39
CA ALA A 265 -14.30 -5.38 4.72
C ALA A 265 -15.53 -6.23 5.11
N LYS A 266 -16.66 -6.11 4.39
CA LYS A 266 -17.84 -6.95 4.61
C LYS A 266 -17.72 -8.32 3.94
N TYR A 267 -16.93 -8.43 2.88
CA TYR A 267 -16.79 -9.63 2.05
C TYR A 267 -15.32 -10.01 1.81
N PRO A 268 -14.48 -10.10 2.87
CA PRO A 268 -13.04 -10.25 2.72
C PRO A 268 -12.67 -11.57 2.05
N LEU A 269 -13.34 -12.68 2.39
CA LEU A 269 -13.02 -13.98 1.84
C LEU A 269 -13.23 -14.02 0.33
N GLN A 270 -14.36 -13.49 -0.15
CA GLN A 270 -14.70 -13.47 -1.57
C GLN A 270 -13.78 -12.55 -2.36
N LEU A 271 -13.52 -11.34 -1.85
CA LEU A 271 -12.71 -10.35 -2.54
C LEU A 271 -11.21 -10.66 -2.46
N PHE A 272 -10.67 -10.93 -1.27
CA PHE A 272 -9.25 -11.24 -1.11
C PHE A 272 -8.89 -12.57 -1.75
N GLY A 273 -9.70 -13.61 -1.53
CA GLY A 273 -9.46 -14.93 -2.12
C GLY A 273 -9.46 -14.90 -3.65
N THR A 274 -10.43 -14.22 -4.26
CA THR A 274 -10.49 -14.08 -5.71
C THR A 274 -9.31 -13.29 -6.25
N ASN A 275 -8.96 -12.16 -5.63
CA ASN A 275 -7.82 -11.36 -6.06
C ASN A 275 -6.49 -12.08 -5.87
N ALA A 276 -6.33 -12.87 -4.82
CA ALA A 276 -5.14 -13.70 -4.61
C ALA A 276 -4.96 -14.74 -5.74
N ILE A 277 -6.02 -15.49 -6.05
CA ILE A 277 -5.98 -16.52 -7.09
C ILE A 277 -5.68 -15.90 -8.47
N ILE A 278 -6.41 -14.85 -8.84
CA ILE A 278 -6.24 -14.20 -10.14
C ILE A 278 -4.92 -13.44 -10.18
N GLY A 279 -4.49 -12.88 -9.06
CA GLY A 279 -3.21 -12.21 -8.93
C GLY A 279 -2.02 -13.12 -9.25
N VAL A 280 -2.06 -14.39 -8.85
CA VAL A 280 -1.03 -15.38 -9.23
C VAL A 280 -1.00 -15.59 -10.74
N VAL A 281 -2.14 -15.74 -11.38
CA VAL A 281 -2.21 -15.90 -12.86
C VAL A 281 -1.63 -14.68 -13.54
N ASN A 282 -2.04 -13.47 -13.13
CA ASN A 282 -1.53 -12.22 -13.67
C ASN A 282 -0.01 -12.08 -13.46
N ALA A 283 0.48 -12.42 -12.27
CA ALA A 283 1.92 -12.39 -11.97
C ALA A 283 2.72 -13.32 -12.87
N CYS A 284 2.22 -14.53 -13.15
CA CYS A 284 2.85 -15.46 -14.10
C CYS A 284 2.88 -14.89 -15.52
N ILE A 285 1.80 -14.24 -15.98
CA ILE A 285 1.76 -13.57 -17.30
C ILE A 285 2.83 -12.48 -17.38
N VAL A 286 2.95 -11.65 -16.33
CA VAL A 286 3.94 -10.57 -16.26
C VAL A 286 5.36 -11.12 -16.23
N THR A 287 5.61 -12.14 -15.43
CA THR A 287 6.92 -12.80 -15.36
C THR A 287 7.33 -13.38 -16.72
N TYR A 288 6.40 -14.04 -17.43
CA TYR A 288 6.64 -14.55 -18.80
C TYR A 288 6.95 -13.41 -19.77
N SER A 289 6.27 -12.27 -19.64
CA SER A 289 6.52 -11.11 -20.50
C SER A 289 7.89 -10.47 -20.27
N GLY A 290 8.49 -10.63 -19.07
CA GLY A 290 9.78 -10.03 -18.69
C GLY A 290 9.75 -8.51 -18.65
N LEU A 291 8.59 -7.88 -18.43
CA LEU A 291 8.47 -6.43 -18.24
C LEU A 291 9.12 -5.99 -16.92
N VAL A 292 9.68 -4.79 -16.92
CA VAL A 292 10.38 -4.21 -15.76
C VAL A 292 9.84 -2.82 -15.43
N ILE A 293 9.92 -2.44 -14.15
CA ILE A 293 9.71 -1.07 -13.68
C ILE A 293 10.83 -0.74 -12.69
N ASP A 294 11.77 0.15 -13.04
CA ASP A 294 12.94 0.45 -12.21
C ASP A 294 12.72 1.61 -11.23
N ILE A 295 11.48 1.80 -10.81
CA ILE A 295 11.08 2.73 -9.74
C ILE A 295 10.18 2.02 -8.73
N LYS A 296 10.20 2.51 -7.49
CA LYS A 296 9.50 1.90 -6.36
C LYS A 296 8.06 2.40 -6.24
N GLY A 297 7.20 1.61 -5.59
CA GLY A 297 5.87 2.08 -5.20
C GLY A 297 4.85 2.19 -6.33
N MET A 298 5.07 1.53 -7.47
CA MET A 298 4.18 1.59 -8.65
C MET A 298 3.08 0.53 -8.65
N ALA A 299 2.86 -0.17 -7.55
CA ALA A 299 1.75 -1.12 -7.42
C ALA A 299 0.42 -0.39 -7.23
N THR A 300 -0.07 0.22 -8.28
CA THR A 300 -1.32 0.97 -8.33
C THR A 300 -2.08 0.64 -9.63
N PRO A 301 -3.41 0.68 -9.62
CA PRO A 301 -4.22 0.19 -10.73
C PRO A 301 -3.88 0.82 -12.09
N ILE A 302 -4.05 2.13 -12.22
CA ILE A 302 -3.96 2.82 -13.52
C ILE A 302 -2.54 3.31 -13.78
N ALA A 303 -1.95 4.04 -12.83
CA ALA A 303 -0.63 4.62 -13.02
C ALA A 303 0.46 3.55 -13.21
N GLY A 304 0.35 2.41 -12.51
CA GLY A 304 1.28 1.29 -12.66
C GLY A 304 1.31 0.74 -14.09
N ALA A 305 0.15 0.62 -14.75
CA ALA A 305 0.09 0.20 -16.15
C ALA A 305 0.70 1.24 -17.11
N ILE A 306 0.47 2.55 -16.85
CA ILE A 306 1.00 3.61 -17.72
C ILE A 306 2.52 3.71 -17.58
N VAL A 307 3.06 3.60 -16.39
CA VAL A 307 4.50 3.70 -16.13
C VAL A 307 5.32 2.62 -16.86
N LEU A 308 4.74 1.47 -17.17
CA LEU A 308 5.40 0.42 -17.95
C LEU A 308 5.96 0.92 -19.29
N TYR A 309 5.26 1.84 -19.94
CA TYR A 309 5.69 2.40 -21.23
C TYR A 309 6.98 3.23 -21.14
N GLY A 310 7.35 3.71 -19.96
CA GLY A 310 8.60 4.42 -19.70
C GLY A 310 9.83 3.49 -19.59
N PHE A 311 9.62 2.19 -19.40
CA PHE A 311 10.71 1.23 -19.16
C PHE A 311 10.76 0.08 -20.16
N ASN A 312 9.72 -0.10 -20.98
CA ASN A 312 9.57 -1.26 -21.84
C ASN A 312 9.09 -0.86 -23.23
N ASP A 313 9.26 -1.78 -24.18
CA ASP A 313 8.66 -1.64 -25.50
C ASP A 313 7.14 -1.49 -25.43
N ALA A 314 6.59 -0.54 -26.20
CA ALA A 314 5.19 -0.17 -26.14
C ALA A 314 4.26 -1.32 -26.56
N VAL A 315 4.63 -2.08 -27.59
CA VAL A 315 3.82 -3.19 -28.11
C VAL A 315 3.77 -4.31 -27.06
N ARG A 316 4.92 -4.67 -26.50
CA ARG A 316 5.02 -5.70 -25.46
C ARG A 316 4.25 -5.32 -24.20
N SER A 317 4.34 -4.05 -23.78
CA SER A 317 3.58 -3.51 -22.64
C SER A 317 2.08 -3.61 -22.90
N THR A 318 1.62 -3.15 -24.07
CA THR A 318 0.20 -3.18 -24.45
C THR A 318 -0.34 -4.61 -24.50
N ILE A 319 0.37 -5.54 -25.14
CA ILE A 319 -0.06 -6.95 -25.21
C ILE A 319 -0.18 -7.54 -23.82
N THR A 320 0.78 -7.28 -22.93
CA THR A 320 0.76 -7.83 -21.57
C THR A 320 -0.37 -7.23 -20.74
N ILE A 321 -0.60 -5.91 -20.83
CA ILE A 321 -1.73 -5.25 -20.13
C ILE A 321 -3.07 -5.83 -20.60
N ILE A 322 -3.25 -6.01 -21.92
CA ILE A 322 -4.46 -6.61 -22.49
C ILE A 322 -4.62 -8.07 -22.02
N ALA A 323 -3.54 -8.87 -22.01
CA ALA A 323 -3.57 -10.25 -21.55
C ALA A 323 -3.99 -10.34 -20.07
N VAL A 324 -3.41 -9.48 -19.21
CA VAL A 324 -3.78 -9.37 -17.79
C VAL A 324 -5.24 -8.95 -17.61
N ALA A 325 -5.71 -7.96 -18.39
CA ALA A 325 -7.10 -7.51 -18.33
C ALA A 325 -8.08 -8.63 -18.74
N ILE A 326 -7.82 -9.31 -19.85
CA ILE A 326 -8.65 -10.41 -20.36
C ILE A 326 -8.68 -11.56 -19.36
N ALA A 327 -7.51 -12.01 -18.85
CA ALA A 327 -7.42 -13.07 -17.85
C ALA A 327 -8.20 -12.69 -16.59
N SER A 328 -8.04 -11.47 -16.10
CA SER A 328 -8.75 -10.94 -14.93
C SER A 328 -10.26 -10.93 -15.13
N VAL A 329 -10.73 -10.44 -16.27
CA VAL A 329 -12.15 -10.40 -16.61
C VAL A 329 -12.75 -11.81 -16.67
N ILE A 330 -12.16 -12.70 -17.43
CA ILE A 330 -12.68 -14.07 -17.63
C ILE A 330 -12.73 -14.81 -16.27
N LEU A 331 -11.62 -14.80 -15.53
CA LEU A 331 -11.54 -15.50 -14.25
C LEU A 331 -12.47 -14.89 -13.19
N ALA A 332 -12.61 -13.57 -13.14
CA ALA A 332 -13.56 -12.93 -12.23
C ALA A 332 -15.01 -13.29 -12.54
N TYR A 333 -15.39 -13.40 -13.82
CA TYR A 333 -16.72 -13.90 -14.21
C TYR A 333 -16.94 -15.35 -13.77
N VAL A 334 -15.97 -16.23 -14.01
CA VAL A 334 -16.07 -17.65 -13.62
C VAL A 334 -16.19 -17.78 -12.10
N ILE A 335 -15.31 -17.11 -11.35
CA ILE A 335 -15.32 -17.20 -9.88
C ILE A 335 -16.59 -16.56 -9.31
N SER A 336 -17.06 -15.42 -9.85
CA SER A 336 -18.32 -14.84 -9.42
C SER A 336 -19.53 -15.74 -9.66
N ALA A 337 -19.55 -16.49 -10.77
CA ALA A 337 -20.57 -17.48 -11.05
C ALA A 337 -20.52 -18.67 -10.06
N ILE A 338 -19.31 -19.10 -9.69
CA ILE A 338 -19.11 -20.15 -8.65
C ILE A 338 -19.60 -19.66 -7.30
N ILE A 339 -19.22 -18.44 -6.88
CA ILE A 339 -19.65 -17.82 -5.62
C ILE A 339 -21.19 -17.77 -5.55
N ASN A 340 -21.85 -17.33 -6.62
CA ASN A 340 -23.32 -17.25 -6.69
C ASN A 340 -23.96 -18.64 -6.69
N LYS A 341 -23.45 -19.59 -7.47
CA LYS A 341 -23.99 -20.96 -7.58
C LYS A 341 -23.96 -21.69 -6.23
N PHE A 342 -22.89 -21.55 -5.47
CA PHE A 342 -22.71 -22.21 -4.18
C PHE A 342 -23.13 -21.33 -2.99
N ASN A 343 -23.73 -20.17 -3.24
CA ASN A 343 -24.23 -19.23 -2.21
C ASN A 343 -23.15 -18.82 -1.18
N LEU A 344 -21.89 -18.69 -1.63
CA LEU A 344 -20.74 -18.46 -0.77
C LEU A 344 -20.67 -17.01 -0.21
N MET A 345 -21.60 -16.13 -0.60
CA MET A 345 -21.68 -14.76 -0.05
C MET A 345 -21.94 -14.74 1.47
N ASN A 346 -22.56 -15.77 2.00
CA ASN A 346 -22.87 -15.88 3.43
C ASN A 346 -21.74 -16.54 4.24
N VAL A 347 -20.71 -17.05 3.57
CA VAL A 347 -19.53 -17.64 4.21
C VAL A 347 -18.56 -16.50 4.52
N GLY A 348 -18.57 -16.02 5.76
CA GLY A 348 -17.67 -14.96 6.20
C GLY A 348 -17.37 -15.08 7.68
N PHE A 349 -16.16 -14.71 8.08
CA PHE A 349 -15.80 -14.50 9.47
C PHE A 349 -16.63 -13.34 10.01
N LYS A 350 -17.68 -13.64 10.78
CA LYS A 350 -18.35 -12.63 11.60
C LYS A 350 -17.41 -12.30 12.75
N LEU A 351 -16.53 -11.32 12.55
CA LEU A 351 -15.79 -10.74 13.67
C LEU A 351 -16.79 -10.16 14.67
N PRO A 352 -16.63 -10.41 15.96
CA PRO A 352 -17.52 -9.89 16.98
C PRO A 352 -17.49 -8.36 16.92
N ARG A 353 -18.65 -7.76 16.61
CA ARG A 353 -18.83 -6.30 16.64
C ARG A 353 -18.60 -5.80 18.05
N ARG A 354 -17.52 -5.08 18.30
CA ARG A 354 -17.38 -4.24 19.49
C ARG A 354 -18.42 -3.12 19.37
N LYS A 355 -19.41 -3.11 20.27
CA LYS A 355 -20.36 -2.00 20.45
C LYS A 355 -19.61 -0.78 20.98
N ASN A 356 -19.06 0.04 20.11
CA ASN A 356 -18.74 1.42 20.42
C ASN A 356 -19.49 2.27 19.38
N GLN A 357 -20.71 2.59 19.72
CA GLN A 357 -21.45 3.64 19.06
C GLN A 357 -20.80 4.98 19.46
N VAL A 358 -20.07 5.58 18.51
CA VAL A 358 -19.97 7.02 18.49
C VAL A 358 -21.30 7.49 17.94
N LYS A 359 -22.10 8.19 18.76
CA LYS A 359 -23.29 8.91 18.33
C LYS A 359 -22.85 9.89 17.25
N GLU A 360 -23.35 9.71 16.03
CA GLU A 360 -23.41 10.78 15.04
C GLU A 360 -24.26 11.90 15.65
N SER A 361 -23.61 12.98 16.07
CA SER A 361 -24.28 14.24 16.32
C SER A 361 -24.32 14.99 15.00
N VAL A 362 -25.54 15.26 14.56
CA VAL A 362 -25.95 16.10 13.45
C VAL A 362 -25.28 17.47 13.48
#